data_d0101902b7a931041851c0d3b5000e12
#
_entry.id   d0101902b7a931041851c0d3b5000e12
#
_cell.length_a   1.000
_cell.length_b   1.000
_cell.length_c   1.000
_cell.angle_alpha   90.00
_cell.angle_beta   90.00
_cell.angle_gamma   90.00
#
_symmetry.space_group_name_H-M   'P 1'
#
loop_
_entity.id
_entity.type
_entity.pdbx_description
1 polymer ?
#
loop_
_entity_poly.entity_id
_entity_poly.type
_entity_poly.pdbx_seq_one_letter_code
_entity_poly.pdbx_strand_id
1 'polypeptide(L)'
;PQPVEAEHSASLIRGVAAGIVKDGGKVGGFDCYTTSDVLGGSGLSSSAAFEVCMGAIFRGEYNDNDMKRFDQVKNAMISQYAENVFFGKPCGLMDQTACAVGKVITIDFKEVGHPVVREVPFDLAAKGFALCISDTKGSHADLTDDYAAVRREMESVAEFFGKKVLRDVDEETFLKAIPEVRKVTGDRAVVRAIHFYNDSRRAGEIYEAIKAD
;
A
#
# COMPACT_ATOMS: atom_id res chain seq x y z
N PRO A 1 13.05 7.83 15.34
CA PRO A 1 11.93 7.54 16.24
C PRO A 1 12.43 7.01 17.57
N GLN A 2 11.77 7.37 18.64
CA GLN A 2 12.04 6.80 19.96
C GLN A 2 11.23 5.49 20.10
N PRO A 3 11.75 4.44 20.74
CA PRO A 3 11.02 3.18 20.92
C PRO A 3 9.65 3.36 21.62
N VAL A 4 9.56 4.32 22.52
CA VAL A 4 8.33 4.70 23.26
C VAL A 4 7.25 5.31 22.34
N GLU A 5 7.58 5.71 21.13
CA GLU A 5 6.66 6.33 20.16
C GLU A 5 6.08 5.34 19.16
N ALA A 6 6.63 4.12 19.08
CA ALA A 6 6.09 3.08 18.20
C ALA A 6 4.61 2.80 18.56
N GLU A 7 3.81 2.54 17.52
CA GLU A 7 2.38 2.23 17.64
C GLU A 7 1.48 3.38 18.17
N HIS A 8 2.00 4.61 18.28
CA HIS A 8 1.22 5.78 18.60
C HIS A 8 0.92 6.64 17.37
N SER A 9 -0.29 7.18 17.25
CA SER A 9 -0.68 8.06 16.12
C SER A 9 0.24 9.27 15.97
N ALA A 10 0.81 9.78 17.06
CA ALA A 10 1.80 10.86 17.04
C ALA A 10 3.07 10.50 16.25
N SER A 11 3.46 9.22 16.20
CA SER A 11 4.60 8.77 15.41
C SER A 11 4.35 8.86 13.92
N LEU A 12 3.11 8.64 13.49
CA LEU A 12 2.71 8.82 12.09
C LEU A 12 2.87 10.28 11.64
N ILE A 13 2.39 11.23 12.45
CA ILE A 13 2.55 12.67 12.16
C ILE A 13 4.03 13.06 12.06
N ARG A 14 4.84 12.61 13.02
CA ARG A 14 6.30 12.87 13.02
C ARG A 14 7.00 12.20 11.85
N GLY A 15 6.57 10.99 11.47
CA GLY A 15 7.10 10.27 10.33
C GLY A 15 6.82 11.00 9.02
N VAL A 16 5.60 11.47 8.83
CA VAL A 16 5.22 12.28 7.67
C VAL A 16 6.03 13.58 7.62
N ALA A 17 6.12 14.31 8.75
CA ALA A 17 6.92 15.51 8.84
C ALA A 17 8.40 15.25 8.51
N ALA A 18 8.99 14.18 9.06
CA ALA A 18 10.36 13.78 8.75
C ALA A 18 10.57 13.43 7.28
N GLY A 19 9.61 12.73 6.66
CA GLY A 19 9.64 12.41 5.24
C GLY A 19 9.62 13.65 4.35
N ILE A 20 8.77 14.63 4.67
CA ILE A 20 8.71 15.91 3.96
C ILE A 20 10.03 16.67 4.08
N VAL A 21 10.60 16.75 5.28
CA VAL A 21 11.90 17.40 5.49
C VAL A 21 13.03 16.69 4.74
N LYS A 22 13.03 15.35 4.76
CA LYS A 22 14.00 14.53 4.02
C LYS A 22 13.96 14.81 2.52
N ASP A 23 12.78 15.07 1.98
CA ASP A 23 12.61 15.47 0.58
C ASP A 23 12.77 17.00 0.38
N GLY A 24 13.29 17.71 1.41
CA GLY A 24 13.66 19.13 1.38
C GLY A 24 12.46 20.07 1.45
N GLY A 25 11.29 19.61 1.91
CA GLY A 25 10.13 20.43 2.22
C GLY A 25 10.27 21.10 3.61
N LYS A 26 9.28 21.94 3.91
CA LYS A 26 9.16 22.66 5.18
C LYS A 26 8.03 22.04 6.00
N VAL A 27 8.19 22.10 7.32
CA VAL A 27 7.16 21.69 8.29
C VAL A 27 7.09 22.70 9.41
N GLY A 28 5.95 22.79 10.09
CA GLY A 28 5.75 23.65 11.25
C GLY A 28 4.65 23.06 12.14
N GLY A 29 4.36 23.73 13.25
CA GLY A 29 3.29 23.37 14.17
C GLY A 29 1.93 23.83 13.66
N PHE A 30 0.89 23.02 13.90
CA PHE A 30 -0.50 23.39 13.65
C PHE A 30 -1.42 22.71 14.64
N ASP A 31 -2.55 23.31 14.90
CA ASP A 31 -3.64 22.69 15.65
C ASP A 31 -4.67 22.16 14.66
N CYS A 32 -5.10 20.92 14.82
CA CYS A 32 -6.13 20.35 13.97
C CYS A 32 -7.15 19.53 14.78
N TYR A 33 -8.36 19.52 14.30
CA TYR A 33 -9.42 18.62 14.75
C TYR A 33 -9.75 17.68 13.61
N THR A 34 -9.66 16.38 13.85
CA THR A 34 -9.94 15.36 12.83
C THR A 34 -11.19 14.57 13.18
N THR A 35 -12.02 14.31 12.18
CA THR A 35 -13.13 13.35 12.24
C THR A 35 -12.96 12.32 11.15
N SER A 36 -13.47 11.12 11.34
CA SER A 36 -13.36 10.06 10.33
C SER A 36 -14.56 9.12 10.42
N ASP A 37 -15.12 8.81 9.28
CA ASP A 37 -16.08 7.71 9.11
C ASP A 37 -15.37 6.37 8.83
N VAL A 38 -14.05 6.38 8.65
CA VAL A 38 -13.23 5.19 8.50
C VAL A 38 -12.86 4.66 9.88
N LEU A 39 -13.49 3.57 10.27
CA LEU A 39 -13.28 2.95 11.57
C LEU A 39 -11.85 2.40 11.71
N GLY A 40 -11.19 2.72 12.81
CA GLY A 40 -9.88 2.16 13.14
C GLY A 40 -9.94 0.64 13.29
N GLY A 41 -8.97 -0.07 12.70
CA GLY A 41 -8.90 -1.54 12.78
C GLY A 41 -9.93 -2.29 11.92
N SER A 42 -10.73 -1.61 11.12
CA SER A 42 -11.74 -2.20 10.24
C SER A 42 -11.20 -2.83 8.94
N GLY A 43 -9.90 -2.72 8.69
CA GLY A 43 -9.31 -3.15 7.42
C GLY A 43 -9.53 -2.19 6.25
N LEU A 44 -10.04 -0.97 6.53
CA LEU A 44 -10.31 0.07 5.53
C LEU A 44 -9.19 1.12 5.44
N SER A 45 -7.98 0.75 5.85
CA SER A 45 -6.77 1.59 5.72
C SER A 45 -6.84 2.94 6.44
N SER A 46 -7.39 2.96 7.66
CA SER A 46 -7.52 4.19 8.46
C SER A 46 -6.18 4.87 8.74
N SER A 47 -5.08 4.12 8.93
CA SER A 47 -3.72 4.66 9.08
C SER A 47 -3.29 5.41 7.83
N ALA A 48 -3.41 4.77 6.67
CA ALA A 48 -3.03 5.38 5.38
C ALA A 48 -3.84 6.66 5.10
N ALA A 49 -5.16 6.63 5.37
CA ALA A 49 -6.01 7.82 5.23
C ALA A 49 -5.53 8.98 6.12
N PHE A 50 -5.19 8.68 7.38
CA PHE A 50 -4.69 9.68 8.33
C PHE A 50 -3.33 10.24 7.90
N GLU A 51 -2.38 9.39 7.54
CA GLU A 51 -1.03 9.78 7.11
C GLU A 51 -1.06 10.67 5.86
N VAL A 52 -1.83 10.27 4.86
CA VAL A 52 -2.00 11.03 3.61
C VAL A 52 -2.66 12.38 3.87
N CYS A 53 -3.62 12.44 4.79
CA CYS A 53 -4.23 13.70 5.22
C CYS A 53 -3.19 14.63 5.86
N MET A 54 -2.35 14.11 6.78
CA MET A 54 -1.25 14.90 7.38
C MET A 54 -0.27 15.40 6.33
N GLY A 55 0.10 14.58 5.36
CA GLY A 55 0.96 14.99 4.25
C GLY A 55 0.35 16.09 3.39
N ALA A 56 -0.96 16.02 3.14
CA ALA A 56 -1.69 17.07 2.42
C ALA A 56 -1.72 18.39 3.20
N ILE A 57 -1.89 18.35 4.53
CA ILE A 57 -1.83 19.54 5.40
C ILE A 57 -0.43 20.17 5.32
N PHE A 58 0.63 19.40 5.53
CA PHE A 58 2.00 19.95 5.44
C PHE A 58 2.31 20.51 4.06
N ARG A 59 1.82 19.89 2.99
CA ARG A 59 1.96 20.43 1.64
C ARG A 59 1.24 21.77 1.49
N GLY A 60 -0.01 21.86 1.96
CA GLY A 60 -0.81 23.09 1.85
C GLY A 60 -0.26 24.24 2.69
N GLU A 61 0.02 23.97 3.97
CA GLU A 61 0.38 25.02 4.94
C GLU A 61 1.83 25.51 4.83
N TYR A 62 2.76 24.62 4.45
CA TYR A 62 4.20 24.93 4.53
C TYR A 62 4.95 24.84 3.21
N ASN A 63 4.33 24.32 2.16
CA ASN A 63 4.99 24.04 0.87
C ASN A 63 4.19 24.56 -0.34
N ASP A 64 3.44 25.63 -0.15
CA ASP A 64 2.71 26.36 -1.22
C ASP A 64 1.82 25.45 -2.10
N ASN A 65 1.35 24.34 -1.54
CA ASN A 65 0.63 23.27 -2.23
C ASN A 65 1.36 22.75 -3.49
N ASP A 66 2.68 22.67 -3.44
CA ASP A 66 3.53 22.29 -4.57
C ASP A 66 3.30 20.83 -4.98
N MET A 67 2.40 20.61 -5.95
CA MET A 67 2.08 19.31 -6.53
C MET A 67 3.18 18.76 -7.46
N LYS A 68 4.16 19.55 -7.85
CA LYS A 68 5.29 19.04 -8.64
C LYS A 68 6.30 18.32 -7.76
N ARG A 69 6.45 18.79 -6.54
CA ARG A 69 7.36 18.20 -5.55
C ARG A 69 6.69 17.14 -4.69
N PHE A 70 5.47 17.39 -4.24
CA PHE A 70 4.70 16.56 -3.33
C PHE A 70 3.37 16.15 -3.99
N ASP A 71 3.45 15.45 -5.14
CA ASP A 71 2.28 14.88 -5.78
C ASP A 71 1.64 13.77 -4.92
N GLN A 72 0.54 13.19 -5.40
CA GLN A 72 -0.17 12.14 -4.66
C GLN A 72 0.70 10.91 -4.40
N VAL A 73 1.50 10.49 -5.39
CA VAL A 73 2.38 9.31 -5.24
C VAL A 73 3.50 9.59 -4.24
N LYS A 74 4.11 10.78 -4.29
CA LYS A 74 5.11 11.21 -3.33
C LYS A 74 4.54 11.29 -1.92
N ASN A 75 3.33 11.85 -1.77
CA ASN A 75 2.64 11.88 -0.48
C ASN A 75 2.38 10.45 0.06
N ALA A 76 1.95 9.53 -0.80
CA ALA A 76 1.78 8.13 -0.43
C ALA A 76 3.10 7.47 0.03
N MET A 77 4.21 7.72 -0.66
CA MET A 77 5.53 7.20 -0.28
C MET A 77 6.04 7.75 1.05
N ILE A 78 5.80 9.04 1.31
CA ILE A 78 6.13 9.69 2.59
C ILE A 78 5.27 9.07 3.71
N SER A 79 4.00 8.83 3.45
CA SER A 79 3.08 8.19 4.39
C SER A 79 3.50 6.76 4.72
N GLN A 80 3.82 5.94 3.71
CA GLN A 80 4.37 4.61 3.91
C GLN A 80 5.67 4.63 4.74
N TYR A 81 6.56 5.57 4.47
CA TYR A 81 7.77 5.75 5.26
C TYR A 81 7.44 6.02 6.74
N ALA A 82 6.43 6.83 7.02
CA ALA A 82 5.99 7.10 8.39
C ALA A 82 5.49 5.82 9.08
N GLU A 83 4.67 5.01 8.42
CA GLU A 83 4.13 3.76 8.98
C GLU A 83 5.24 2.72 9.20
N ASN A 84 6.12 2.52 8.21
CA ASN A 84 7.16 1.51 8.28
C ASN A 84 8.30 1.87 9.27
N VAL A 85 8.70 3.14 9.34
CA VAL A 85 9.91 3.55 10.08
C VAL A 85 9.59 4.15 11.45
N PHE A 86 8.51 4.94 11.56
CA PHE A 86 8.16 5.63 12.80
C PHE A 86 7.13 4.87 13.62
N PHE A 87 6.09 4.38 13.00
CA PHE A 87 5.09 3.57 13.69
C PHE A 87 5.57 2.13 13.92
N GLY A 88 6.41 1.61 13.04
CA GLY A 88 7.02 0.28 13.17
C GLY A 88 6.21 -0.86 12.57
N LYS A 89 5.15 -0.56 11.81
CA LYS A 89 4.32 -1.57 11.16
C LYS A 89 4.69 -1.67 9.68
N PRO A 90 5.20 -2.82 9.21
CA PRO A 90 5.51 -3.02 7.80
C PRO A 90 4.22 -3.05 6.97
N CYS A 91 4.14 -2.17 5.97
CA CYS A 91 3.02 -2.09 5.04
C CYS A 91 3.50 -1.94 3.59
N GLY A 92 2.63 -2.30 2.63
CA GLY A 92 2.80 -1.98 1.21
C GLY A 92 2.49 -0.52 0.93
N LEU A 93 2.54 -0.12 -0.35
CA LEU A 93 2.27 1.26 -0.78
C LEU A 93 0.85 1.43 -1.35
N MET A 94 0.08 0.35 -1.47
CA MET A 94 -1.22 0.36 -2.14
C MET A 94 -2.22 1.27 -1.44
N ASP A 95 -2.38 1.12 -0.15
CA ASP A 95 -3.38 1.82 0.66
C ASP A 95 -3.14 3.33 0.66
N GLN A 96 -1.88 3.74 0.89
CA GLN A 96 -1.51 5.15 0.86
C GLN A 96 -1.71 5.75 -0.53
N THR A 97 -1.41 4.99 -1.60
CA THR A 97 -1.63 5.47 -2.97
C THR A 97 -3.13 5.63 -3.27
N ALA A 98 -3.94 4.67 -2.88
CA ALA A 98 -5.39 4.75 -3.06
C ALA A 98 -5.99 5.93 -2.29
N CYS A 99 -5.60 6.13 -1.02
CA CYS A 99 -6.04 7.27 -0.23
C CYS A 99 -5.57 8.61 -0.81
N ALA A 100 -4.35 8.70 -1.33
CA ALA A 100 -3.79 9.93 -1.88
C ALA A 100 -4.45 10.34 -3.20
N VAL A 101 -4.79 9.40 -4.05
CA VAL A 101 -5.46 9.66 -5.34
C VAL A 101 -6.96 9.83 -5.18
N GLY A 102 -7.60 9.06 -4.29
CA GLY A 102 -9.01 9.23 -3.92
C GLY A 102 -10.02 8.82 -4.98
N LYS A 103 -9.63 7.95 -5.92
CA LYS A 103 -10.47 7.43 -7.02
C LYS A 103 -10.27 5.93 -7.19
N VAL A 104 -11.03 5.33 -8.11
CA VAL A 104 -10.71 3.98 -8.57
C VAL A 104 -9.44 4.06 -9.41
N ILE A 105 -8.45 3.28 -9.04
CA ILE A 105 -7.12 3.29 -9.68
C ILE A 105 -6.62 1.89 -9.94
N THR A 106 -5.73 1.77 -10.92
CA THR A 106 -4.83 0.62 -11.07
C THR A 106 -3.42 1.07 -10.79
N ILE A 107 -2.65 0.20 -10.12
CA ILE A 107 -1.26 0.49 -9.73
C ILE A 107 -0.38 -0.65 -10.21
N ASP A 108 0.69 -0.34 -10.94
CA ASP A 108 1.78 -1.28 -11.22
C ASP A 108 3.00 -0.91 -10.39
N PHE A 109 3.39 -1.79 -9.47
CA PHE A 109 4.54 -1.64 -8.58
C PHE A 109 5.84 -2.26 -9.14
N LYS A 110 5.93 -2.49 -10.45
CA LYS A 110 7.15 -3.05 -11.05
C LYS A 110 8.39 -2.24 -10.68
N GLU A 111 8.29 -0.92 -10.74
CA GLU A 111 9.34 0.00 -10.31
C GLU A 111 8.98 0.54 -8.92
N VAL A 112 9.61 -0.03 -7.87
CA VAL A 112 9.27 0.27 -6.47
C VAL A 112 9.35 1.77 -6.13
N GLY A 113 10.31 2.49 -6.70
CA GLY A 113 10.47 3.93 -6.50
C GLY A 113 9.57 4.81 -7.37
N HIS A 114 8.95 4.23 -8.40
CA HIS A 114 8.15 4.94 -9.39
C HIS A 114 6.95 4.11 -9.83
N PRO A 115 5.98 3.85 -8.94
CA PRO A 115 4.79 3.09 -9.30
C PRO A 115 4.01 3.79 -10.40
N VAL A 116 3.51 3.01 -11.35
CA VAL A 116 2.63 3.54 -12.39
C VAL A 116 1.20 3.51 -11.90
N VAL A 117 0.64 4.69 -11.63
CA VAL A 117 -0.75 4.86 -11.17
C VAL A 117 -1.60 5.39 -12.32
N ARG A 118 -2.73 4.75 -12.58
CA ARG A 118 -3.71 5.19 -13.58
C ARG A 118 -5.08 5.28 -12.96
N GLU A 119 -5.76 6.41 -13.15
CA GLU A 119 -7.16 6.56 -12.79
C GLU A 119 -8.03 5.70 -13.72
N VAL A 120 -9.02 5.05 -13.14
CA VAL A 120 -10.02 4.29 -13.88
C VAL A 120 -11.33 5.08 -13.82
N PRO A 121 -11.88 5.54 -14.96
CA PRO A 121 -13.11 6.32 -14.99
C PRO A 121 -14.31 5.40 -14.73
N PHE A 122 -14.50 5.03 -13.48
CA PHE A 122 -15.56 4.10 -13.06
C PHE A 122 -16.33 4.65 -11.87
N ASP A 123 -17.64 4.75 -12.02
CA ASP A 123 -18.57 5.17 -10.98
C ASP A 123 -19.57 4.03 -10.73
N LEU A 124 -19.41 3.35 -9.60
CA LEU A 124 -20.28 2.24 -9.17
C LEU A 124 -21.74 2.68 -9.04
N ALA A 125 -21.99 3.87 -8.48
CA ALA A 125 -23.35 4.37 -8.27
C ALA A 125 -24.04 4.68 -9.60
N ALA A 126 -23.32 5.29 -10.55
CA ALA A 126 -23.84 5.55 -11.90
C ALA A 126 -24.18 4.27 -12.66
N LYS A 127 -23.50 3.15 -12.35
CA LYS A 127 -23.78 1.81 -12.90
C LYS A 127 -24.86 1.06 -12.12
N GLY A 128 -25.47 1.64 -11.10
CA GLY A 128 -26.53 1.04 -10.29
C GLY A 128 -26.03 0.04 -9.23
N PHE A 129 -24.75 0.06 -8.88
CA PHE A 129 -24.17 -0.78 -7.83
C PHE A 129 -23.91 0.00 -6.55
N ALA A 130 -23.91 -0.69 -5.42
CA ALA A 130 -23.49 -0.16 -4.13
C ALA A 130 -22.35 -1.01 -3.56
N LEU A 131 -21.34 -0.35 -3.02
CA LEU A 131 -20.28 -1.00 -2.26
C LEU A 131 -20.75 -1.19 -0.83
N CYS A 132 -20.90 -2.44 -0.39
CA CYS A 132 -21.29 -2.79 0.97
C CYS A 132 -20.07 -3.32 1.73
N ILE A 133 -19.87 -2.81 2.94
CA ILE A 133 -18.82 -3.26 3.85
C ILE A 133 -19.48 -3.94 5.04
N SER A 134 -19.12 -5.20 5.28
CA SER A 134 -19.59 -5.97 6.43
C SER A 134 -18.49 -6.01 7.49
N ASP A 135 -18.77 -5.40 8.65
CA ASP A 135 -17.87 -5.49 9.80
C ASP A 135 -18.02 -6.84 10.48
N THR A 136 -17.00 -7.69 10.37
CA THR A 136 -16.97 -9.03 11.00
C THR A 136 -16.56 -9.00 12.47
N LYS A 137 -16.29 -7.80 13.03
CA LYS A 137 -15.79 -7.61 14.41
C LYS A 137 -14.43 -8.28 14.68
N GLY A 138 -13.74 -8.72 13.63
CA GLY A 138 -12.37 -9.25 13.74
C GLY A 138 -11.35 -8.13 13.88
N SER A 139 -10.26 -8.38 14.62
CA SER A 139 -9.10 -7.49 14.68
C SER A 139 -7.95 -8.06 13.84
N HIS A 140 -7.27 -7.20 13.08
CA HIS A 140 -6.05 -7.57 12.35
C HIS A 140 -4.78 -7.34 13.19
N ALA A 141 -4.89 -6.83 14.41
CA ALA A 141 -3.74 -6.48 15.24
C ALA A 141 -2.84 -7.68 15.55
N ASP A 142 -3.42 -8.87 15.68
CA ASP A 142 -2.70 -10.10 16.05
C ASP A 142 -2.12 -10.86 14.84
N LEU A 143 -2.28 -10.34 13.61
CA LEU A 143 -1.88 -11.02 12.37
C LEU A 143 -0.60 -10.44 11.73
N THR A 144 0.16 -9.62 12.45
CA THR A 144 1.36 -8.95 11.92
C THR A 144 2.39 -9.94 11.36
N ASP A 145 2.60 -11.06 12.04
CA ASP A 145 3.54 -12.11 11.60
C ASP A 145 3.07 -12.81 10.32
N ASP A 146 1.78 -13.04 10.17
CA ASP A 146 1.20 -13.64 8.97
C ASP A 146 1.30 -12.68 7.77
N TYR A 147 1.05 -11.38 7.98
CA TYR A 147 1.28 -10.36 6.95
C TYR A 147 2.74 -10.29 6.51
N ALA A 148 3.68 -10.28 7.46
CA ALA A 148 5.11 -10.30 7.16
C ALA A 148 5.52 -11.60 6.44
N ALA A 149 4.89 -12.73 6.77
CA ALA A 149 5.14 -14.02 6.13
C ALA A 149 4.72 -14.04 4.66
N VAL A 150 3.66 -13.30 4.26
CA VAL A 150 3.25 -13.22 2.85
C VAL A 150 4.41 -12.80 1.96
N ARG A 151 5.07 -11.72 2.34
CA ARG A 151 6.19 -11.18 1.58
C ARG A 151 7.39 -12.12 1.58
N ARG A 152 7.81 -12.60 2.75
CA ARG A 152 8.97 -13.52 2.87
C ARG A 152 8.80 -14.79 2.04
N GLU A 153 7.60 -15.35 2.03
CA GLU A 153 7.30 -16.57 1.29
C GLU A 153 7.31 -16.34 -0.22
N MET A 154 6.80 -15.22 -0.70
CA MET A 154 6.91 -14.86 -2.12
C MET A 154 8.36 -14.58 -2.53
N GLU A 155 9.14 -13.90 -1.68
CA GLU A 155 10.57 -13.65 -1.90
C GLU A 155 11.35 -14.98 -1.96
N SER A 156 11.06 -15.95 -1.08
CA SER A 156 11.73 -17.26 -1.10
C SER A 156 11.50 -18.03 -2.42
N VAL A 157 10.30 -17.91 -3.00
CA VAL A 157 10.04 -18.48 -4.33
C VAL A 157 10.83 -17.74 -5.43
N ALA A 158 10.90 -16.41 -5.37
CA ALA A 158 11.70 -15.64 -6.32
C ALA A 158 13.20 -15.98 -6.23
N GLU A 159 13.72 -16.13 -5.01
CA GLU A 159 15.10 -16.51 -4.74
C GLU A 159 15.47 -17.87 -5.32
N PHE A 160 14.55 -18.84 -5.33
CA PHE A 160 14.76 -20.13 -6.00
C PHE A 160 15.14 -19.97 -7.47
N PHE A 161 14.62 -18.93 -8.14
CA PHE A 161 14.95 -18.58 -9.53
C PHE A 161 16.09 -17.54 -9.65
N GLY A 162 16.78 -17.22 -8.56
CA GLY A 162 17.83 -16.20 -8.55
C GLY A 162 17.30 -14.77 -8.77
N LYS A 163 16.04 -14.52 -8.43
CA LYS A 163 15.38 -13.22 -8.53
C LYS A 163 15.06 -12.65 -7.16
N LYS A 164 14.86 -11.33 -7.09
CA LYS A 164 14.49 -10.66 -5.83
C LYS A 164 12.98 -10.66 -5.57
N VAL A 165 12.19 -10.61 -6.63
CA VAL A 165 10.73 -10.53 -6.55
C VAL A 165 10.09 -11.44 -7.61
N LEU A 166 8.88 -11.93 -7.33
CA LEU A 166 8.13 -12.79 -8.26
C LEU A 166 7.81 -12.11 -9.59
N ARG A 167 7.73 -10.79 -9.62
CA ARG A 167 7.48 -10.02 -10.85
C ARG A 167 8.57 -10.25 -11.93
N ASP A 168 9.78 -10.63 -11.51
CA ASP A 168 10.92 -10.91 -12.40
C ASP A 168 11.03 -12.39 -12.79
N VAL A 169 10.11 -13.22 -12.30
CA VAL A 169 10.01 -14.65 -12.64
C VAL A 169 8.85 -14.82 -13.61
N ASP A 170 9.11 -15.48 -14.73
CA ASP A 170 8.07 -15.82 -15.70
C ASP A 170 7.09 -16.85 -15.11
N GLU A 171 5.76 -16.60 -15.26
CA GLU A 171 4.70 -17.45 -14.70
C GLU A 171 4.80 -18.89 -15.21
N GLU A 172 5.04 -19.08 -16.51
CA GLU A 172 5.12 -20.42 -17.11
C GLU A 172 6.33 -21.20 -16.57
N THR A 173 7.46 -20.52 -16.40
CA THR A 173 8.67 -21.06 -15.80
C THR A 173 8.41 -21.49 -14.35
N PHE A 174 7.75 -20.66 -13.57
CA PHE A 174 7.35 -20.99 -12.20
C PHE A 174 6.42 -22.22 -12.17
N LEU A 175 5.36 -22.23 -12.98
CA LEU A 175 4.38 -23.32 -13.00
C LEU A 175 5.02 -24.68 -13.31
N LYS A 176 5.96 -24.72 -14.24
CA LYS A 176 6.72 -25.95 -14.59
C LYS A 176 7.61 -26.42 -13.44
N ALA A 177 8.14 -25.51 -12.65
CA ALA A 177 9.06 -25.80 -11.56
C ALA A 177 8.37 -26.05 -10.21
N ILE A 178 7.04 -25.98 -10.10
CA ILE A 178 6.31 -26.15 -8.83
C ILE A 178 6.77 -27.37 -8.04
N PRO A 179 6.96 -28.58 -8.62
CA PRO A 179 7.39 -29.75 -7.85
C PRO A 179 8.74 -29.55 -7.13
N GLU A 180 9.66 -28.80 -7.75
CA GLU A 180 10.99 -28.52 -7.19
C GLU A 180 10.96 -27.35 -6.21
N VAL A 181 10.29 -26.26 -6.56
CA VAL A 181 10.06 -25.09 -5.70
C VAL A 181 9.43 -25.52 -4.37
N ARG A 182 8.40 -26.36 -4.44
CA ARG A 182 7.66 -26.87 -3.28
C ARG A 182 8.56 -27.62 -2.27
N LYS A 183 9.55 -28.37 -2.76
CA LYS A 183 10.51 -29.08 -1.89
C LYS A 183 11.40 -28.14 -1.09
N VAL A 184 11.70 -26.96 -1.63
CA VAL A 184 12.61 -25.99 -1.03
C VAL A 184 11.85 -24.96 -0.18
N THR A 185 10.74 -24.42 -0.69
CA THR A 185 10.03 -23.29 -0.07
C THR A 185 8.78 -23.67 0.70
N GLY A 186 8.26 -24.89 0.47
CA GLY A 186 7.05 -25.42 1.09
C GLY A 186 5.77 -25.02 0.33
N ASP A 187 4.67 -25.65 0.73
CA ASP A 187 3.37 -25.54 0.05
C ASP A 187 2.78 -24.14 0.13
N ARG A 188 2.89 -23.50 1.30
CA ARG A 188 2.31 -22.18 1.52
C ARG A 188 2.93 -21.11 0.62
N ALA A 189 4.26 -21.13 0.46
CA ALA A 189 4.97 -20.21 -0.44
C ALA A 189 4.55 -20.41 -1.89
N VAL A 190 4.40 -21.65 -2.34
CA VAL A 190 3.91 -21.97 -3.70
C VAL A 190 2.49 -21.45 -3.93
N VAL A 191 1.56 -21.67 -2.97
CA VAL A 191 0.18 -21.18 -3.08
C VAL A 191 0.14 -19.65 -3.12
N ARG A 192 0.98 -18.97 -2.35
CA ARG A 192 1.10 -17.50 -2.40
C ARG A 192 1.65 -17.00 -3.74
N ALA A 193 2.60 -17.70 -4.34
CA ALA A 193 3.10 -17.38 -5.66
C ALA A 193 2.02 -17.56 -6.75
N ILE A 194 1.25 -18.65 -6.69
CA ILE A 194 0.09 -18.86 -7.59
C ILE A 194 -0.92 -17.71 -7.42
N HIS A 195 -1.22 -17.32 -6.19
CA HIS A 195 -2.11 -16.20 -5.91
C HIS A 195 -1.58 -14.90 -6.52
N PHE A 196 -0.29 -14.60 -6.36
CA PHE A 196 0.35 -13.42 -6.93
C PHE A 196 0.14 -13.32 -8.45
N TYR A 197 0.40 -14.38 -9.21
CA TYR A 197 0.23 -14.36 -10.67
C TYR A 197 -1.24 -14.22 -11.07
N ASN A 198 -2.13 -14.99 -10.42
CA ASN A 198 -3.55 -14.93 -10.70
C ASN A 198 -4.16 -13.56 -10.39
N ASP A 199 -3.78 -12.96 -9.27
CA ASP A 199 -4.33 -11.68 -8.83
C ASP A 199 -3.81 -10.52 -9.68
N SER A 200 -2.51 -10.55 -10.03
CA SER A 200 -1.91 -9.58 -10.96
C SER A 200 -2.57 -9.61 -12.35
N ARG A 201 -2.83 -10.81 -12.88
CA ARG A 201 -3.53 -10.97 -14.17
C ARG A 201 -4.96 -10.47 -14.08
N ARG A 202 -5.70 -10.85 -13.04
CA ARG A 202 -7.09 -10.44 -12.81
C ARG A 202 -7.22 -8.92 -12.68
N ALA A 203 -6.30 -8.25 -11.99
CA ALA A 203 -6.29 -6.80 -11.90
C ALA A 203 -6.17 -6.14 -13.29
N GLY A 204 -5.33 -6.67 -14.16
CA GLY A 204 -5.21 -6.21 -15.55
C GLY A 204 -6.48 -6.47 -16.36
N GLU A 205 -7.06 -7.65 -16.26
CA GLU A 205 -8.32 -8.03 -16.96
C GLU A 205 -9.49 -7.12 -16.54
N ILE A 206 -9.61 -6.82 -15.23
CA ILE A 206 -10.64 -5.90 -14.71
C ILE A 206 -10.42 -4.50 -15.26
N TYR A 207 -9.19 -4.01 -15.28
CA TYR A 207 -8.88 -2.69 -15.83
C TYR A 207 -9.28 -2.57 -17.31
N GLU A 208 -8.93 -3.55 -18.14
CA GLU A 208 -9.30 -3.54 -19.55
C GLU A 208 -10.82 -3.71 -19.77
N ALA A 209 -11.48 -4.53 -18.95
CA ALA A 209 -12.93 -4.68 -19.00
C ALA A 209 -13.67 -3.39 -18.68
N ILE A 210 -13.25 -2.65 -17.66
CA ILE A 210 -13.85 -1.35 -17.29
C ILE A 210 -13.62 -0.31 -18.40
N LYS A 211 -12.47 -0.33 -19.07
CA LYS A 211 -12.21 0.60 -20.19
C LYS A 211 -13.04 0.31 -21.44
N ALA A 212 -13.47 -0.93 -21.62
CA ALA A 212 -14.25 -1.35 -22.79
C ALA A 212 -15.75 -1.09 -22.65
N ASP A 213 -16.24 -0.74 -21.44
CA ASP A 213 -17.65 -0.47 -21.10
C ASP A 213 -17.96 1.05 -21.16
#